data_e9c0dc2f7ae654bfb4cee218ca42ce95
#
_entry.id   e9c0dc2f7ae654bfb4cee218ca42ce95
#
_cell.length_a   1.000
_cell.length_b   1.000
_cell.length_c   1.000
_cell.angle_alpha   90.00
_cell.angle_beta   90.00
_cell.angle_gamma   90.00
#
_symmetry.space_group_name_H-M   'P 1'
#
loop_
_entity.id
_entity.type
_entity.pdbx_description
1 polymer ?
#
loop_
_entity_poly.entity_id
_entity_poly.type
_entity_poly.pdbx_seq_one_letter_code
_entity_poly.pdbx_strand_id
1 'polypeptide(L)'
;FFKRCKKILDDGEVSDAEIDSLKGGYTEQAQSKTRAVNEALDKNNKLIFAFGRFNPPTTGHDKLMREVITQARKNNANHIVYASASQDKRKNPLDVNTKVKFMKKMFPRNKIQAAGGTQRTFMEILKFYDKMYGEVIMVAGSDRISEFQKLADKYNGKEYNYKSIKVASSGERDPDAEGVTGMSASKMREMAKNNDY
;
A
#
# COMPACT_ATOMS: atom_id res chain seq x y z
N PHE A 1 -21.83 14.81 25.40
CA PHE A 1 -20.52 15.18 26.00
C PHE A 1 -20.36 16.69 26.04
N PHE A 2 -20.30 17.39 24.91
CA PHE A 2 -20.09 18.86 24.86
C PHE A 2 -21.12 19.68 25.63
N LYS A 3 -22.42 19.36 25.57
CA LYS A 3 -23.46 20.04 26.36
C LYS A 3 -23.27 19.85 27.85
N ARG A 4 -22.75 18.70 28.29
CA ARG A 4 -22.51 18.36 29.71
C ARG A 4 -21.27 19.05 30.24
N CYS A 5 -20.20 19.11 29.46
CA CYS A 5 -19.00 19.88 29.78
C CYS A 5 -19.28 21.38 29.89
N LYS A 6 -20.16 21.94 29.02
CA LYS A 6 -20.58 23.32 29.07
C LYS A 6 -21.33 23.65 30.36
N LYS A 7 -22.25 22.77 30.79
CA LYS A 7 -22.97 22.94 32.05
C LYS A 7 -22.04 22.96 33.26
N ILE A 8 -21.05 22.06 33.30
CA ILE A 8 -20.03 22.01 34.38
C ILE A 8 -19.19 23.29 34.42
N LEU A 9 -18.87 23.86 33.26
CA LEU A 9 -18.12 25.13 33.16
C LEU A 9 -18.96 26.32 33.56
N ASP A 10 -20.27 26.30 33.31
CA ASP A 10 -21.19 27.39 33.62
C ASP A 10 -21.59 27.40 35.15
N ASP A 11 -21.67 26.24 35.79
CA ASP A 11 -22.13 26.10 37.18
C ASP A 11 -20.98 26.21 38.23
N GLY A 12 -19.70 26.13 37.79
CA GLY A 12 -18.50 26.38 38.63
C GLY A 12 -18.22 25.35 39.73
N GLU A 13 -19.10 24.38 39.96
CA GLU A 13 -18.92 23.29 40.93
C GLU A 13 -19.08 21.94 40.25
N VAL A 14 -18.12 21.04 40.45
CA VAL A 14 -18.12 19.68 39.90
C VAL A 14 -18.21 18.71 41.07
N SER A 15 -19.31 17.96 41.16
CA SER A 15 -19.46 16.90 42.15
C SER A 15 -18.65 15.65 41.77
N ASP A 16 -18.20 14.87 42.75
CA ASP A 16 -17.49 13.60 42.54
C ASP A 16 -18.30 12.61 41.68
N ALA A 17 -19.63 12.62 41.82
CA ALA A 17 -20.55 11.81 41.02
C ALA A 17 -20.55 12.22 39.54
N GLU A 18 -20.39 13.51 39.24
CA GLU A 18 -20.27 14.01 37.87
C GLU A 18 -18.91 13.66 37.27
N ILE A 19 -17.83 13.75 38.07
CA ILE A 19 -16.49 13.31 37.69
C ILE A 19 -16.48 11.81 37.35
N ASP A 20 -17.09 10.95 38.15
CA ASP A 20 -17.16 9.52 37.91
C ASP A 20 -18.05 9.18 36.71
N SER A 21 -19.14 9.89 36.50
CA SER A 21 -19.97 9.76 35.31
C SER A 21 -19.23 10.16 34.01
N LEU A 22 -18.35 11.18 34.09
CA LEU A 22 -17.52 11.60 32.98
C LEU A 22 -16.41 10.57 32.70
N LYS A 23 -15.78 10.02 33.74
CA LYS A 23 -14.79 8.94 33.62
C LYS A 23 -15.40 7.67 33.04
N GLY A 24 -16.59 7.26 33.51
CA GLY A 24 -17.33 6.11 32.98
C GLY A 24 -17.67 6.26 31.50
N GLY A 25 -18.24 7.41 31.11
CA GLY A 25 -18.56 7.67 29.72
C GLY A 25 -17.32 7.79 28.82
N TYR A 26 -16.20 8.30 29.34
CA TYR A 26 -14.94 8.35 28.60
C TYR A 26 -14.33 6.94 28.41
N THR A 27 -14.38 6.10 29.43
CA THR A 27 -13.89 4.72 29.36
C THR A 27 -14.73 3.86 28.40
N GLU A 28 -16.06 3.97 28.44
CA GLU A 28 -16.93 3.26 27.50
C GLU A 28 -16.71 3.72 26.04
N GLN A 29 -16.62 5.00 25.80
CA GLN A 29 -16.32 5.54 24.46
C GLN A 29 -14.92 5.21 23.99
N ALA A 30 -13.93 5.21 24.88
CA ALA A 30 -12.57 4.79 24.56
C ALA A 30 -12.52 3.28 24.26
N GLN A 31 -13.20 2.46 25.06
CA GLN A 31 -13.31 1.02 24.83
C GLN A 31 -14.08 0.70 23.55
N SER A 32 -15.18 1.41 23.27
CA SER A 32 -15.94 1.27 22.03
C SER A 32 -15.10 1.67 20.80
N LYS A 33 -14.35 2.76 20.87
CA LYS A 33 -13.42 3.16 19.81
C LYS A 33 -12.27 2.16 19.65
N THR A 34 -11.71 1.67 20.76
CA THR A 34 -10.66 0.65 20.74
C THR A 34 -11.19 -0.65 20.18
N ARG A 35 -12.41 -1.04 20.52
CA ARG A 35 -13.08 -2.22 19.97
C ARG A 35 -13.38 -2.06 18.48
N ALA A 36 -13.89 -0.91 18.05
CA ALA A 36 -14.09 -0.61 16.63
C ALA A 36 -12.78 -0.55 15.83
N VAL A 37 -11.70 -0.03 16.43
CA VAL A 37 -10.36 -0.06 15.85
C VAL A 37 -9.83 -1.50 15.80
N ASN A 38 -10.03 -2.30 16.85
CA ASN A 38 -9.61 -3.70 16.87
C ASN A 38 -10.43 -4.57 15.92
N GLU A 39 -11.73 -4.30 15.74
CA GLU A 39 -12.56 -4.93 14.72
C GLU A 39 -12.13 -4.52 13.29
N ALA A 40 -11.72 -3.26 13.10
CA ALA A 40 -11.11 -2.79 11.85
C ALA A 40 -9.70 -3.36 11.60
N LEU A 41 -9.02 -3.78 12.66
CA LEU A 41 -7.74 -4.48 12.65
C LEU A 41 -7.91 -6.01 12.61
N ASP A 42 -9.07 -6.50 12.15
CA ASP A 42 -9.28 -7.94 12.00
C ASP A 42 -8.21 -8.51 11.06
N LYS A 43 -7.36 -9.37 11.62
CA LYS A 43 -6.30 -10.07 10.89
C LYS A 43 -6.83 -11.02 9.80
N ASN A 44 -8.14 -11.09 9.58
CA ASN A 44 -8.74 -11.75 8.43
C ASN A 44 -8.81 -10.85 7.19
N ASN A 45 -8.69 -9.52 7.35
CA ASN A 45 -8.57 -8.61 6.22
C ASN A 45 -7.31 -8.91 5.41
N LYS A 46 -7.45 -8.81 4.09
CA LYS A 46 -6.37 -9.09 3.14
C LYS A 46 -5.94 -7.83 2.41
N LEU A 47 -4.64 -7.71 2.17
CA LEU A 47 -4.05 -6.66 1.36
C LEU A 47 -3.39 -7.24 0.11
N ILE A 48 -3.73 -6.70 -1.03
CA ILE A 48 -3.00 -6.94 -2.27
C ILE A 48 -2.16 -5.71 -2.57
N PHE A 49 -0.86 -5.88 -2.73
CA PHE A 49 -0.04 -4.73 -3.11
C PHE A 49 0.99 -5.05 -4.18
N ALA A 50 1.44 -4.03 -4.87
CA ALA A 50 2.61 -4.07 -5.73
C ALA A 50 3.56 -2.93 -5.39
N PHE A 51 4.85 -3.17 -5.57
CA PHE A 51 5.91 -2.18 -5.38
C PHE A 51 6.85 -2.20 -6.57
N GLY A 52 7.09 -1.03 -7.18
CA GLY A 52 7.92 -0.97 -8.36
C GLY A 52 8.53 0.41 -8.64
N ARG A 53 9.50 0.45 -9.54
CA ARG A 53 10.17 1.70 -9.94
C ARG A 53 9.32 2.56 -10.88
N PHE A 54 8.63 1.95 -11.84
CA PHE A 54 7.75 2.63 -12.81
C PHE A 54 8.41 3.89 -13.43
N ASN A 55 9.61 3.76 -13.95
CA ASN A 55 10.41 4.92 -14.37
C ASN A 55 10.91 4.80 -15.82
N PRO A 56 10.09 5.21 -16.81
CA PRO A 56 8.72 5.66 -16.68
C PRO A 56 7.71 4.50 -16.49
N PRO A 57 6.45 4.78 -16.10
CA PRO A 57 5.37 3.82 -16.26
C PRO A 57 5.15 3.55 -17.75
N THR A 58 4.88 2.29 -18.12
CA THR A 58 4.70 1.86 -19.50
C THR A 58 3.49 0.93 -19.61
N THR A 59 3.04 0.68 -20.83
CA THR A 59 2.00 -0.32 -21.11
C THR A 59 2.41 -1.72 -20.66
N GLY A 60 3.73 -2.05 -20.64
CA GLY A 60 4.24 -3.28 -20.06
C GLY A 60 3.95 -3.49 -18.57
N HIS A 61 3.57 -2.43 -17.85
CA HIS A 61 3.11 -2.54 -16.47
C HIS A 61 1.61 -2.84 -16.36
N ASP A 62 0.85 -2.83 -17.47
CA ASP A 62 -0.60 -3.07 -17.44
C ASP A 62 -0.96 -4.46 -16.90
N LYS A 63 -0.19 -5.50 -17.27
CA LYS A 63 -0.38 -6.86 -16.72
C LYS A 63 -0.31 -6.87 -15.20
N LEU A 64 0.69 -6.21 -14.63
CA LEU A 64 0.86 -6.10 -13.18
C LEU A 64 -0.31 -5.33 -12.53
N MET A 65 -0.72 -4.22 -13.13
CA MET A 65 -1.83 -3.40 -12.62
C MET A 65 -3.16 -4.14 -12.66
N ARG A 66 -3.44 -4.89 -13.72
CA ARG A 66 -4.63 -5.75 -13.84
C ARG A 66 -4.60 -6.89 -12.84
N GLU A 67 -3.45 -7.53 -12.66
CA GLU A 67 -3.32 -8.64 -11.71
C GLU A 67 -3.55 -8.19 -10.28
N VAL A 68 -3.09 -7.01 -9.88
CA VAL A 68 -3.41 -6.42 -8.57
C VAL A 68 -4.91 -6.33 -8.35
N ILE A 69 -5.67 -5.85 -9.34
CA ILE A 69 -7.14 -5.75 -9.24
C ILE A 69 -7.80 -7.14 -9.27
N THR A 70 -7.31 -8.04 -10.10
CA THR A 70 -7.81 -9.42 -10.19
C THR A 70 -7.66 -10.14 -8.86
N GLN A 71 -6.47 -10.07 -8.26
CA GLN A 71 -6.21 -10.64 -6.95
C GLN A 71 -7.04 -9.97 -5.84
N ALA A 72 -7.21 -8.65 -5.89
CA ALA A 72 -8.04 -7.93 -4.93
C ALA A 72 -9.50 -8.39 -4.98
N ARG A 73 -10.07 -8.51 -6.17
CA ARG A 73 -11.44 -9.00 -6.36
C ARG A 73 -11.59 -10.45 -5.93
N LYS A 74 -10.67 -11.33 -6.38
CA LYS A 74 -10.69 -12.77 -6.07
C LYS A 74 -10.65 -13.04 -4.57
N ASN A 75 -9.92 -12.22 -3.83
CA ASN A 75 -9.71 -12.38 -2.39
C ASN A 75 -10.60 -11.48 -1.53
N ASN A 76 -11.50 -10.70 -2.12
CA ASN A 76 -12.28 -9.66 -1.43
C ASN A 76 -11.37 -8.75 -0.58
N ALA A 77 -10.28 -8.26 -1.16
CA ALA A 77 -9.17 -7.61 -0.46
C ALA A 77 -9.02 -6.13 -0.84
N ASN A 78 -8.46 -5.35 0.07
CA ASN A 78 -7.95 -4.03 -0.27
C ASN A 78 -6.75 -4.13 -1.20
N HIS A 79 -6.51 -3.11 -2.03
CA HIS A 79 -5.33 -3.08 -2.88
C HIS A 79 -4.66 -1.71 -2.92
N ILE A 80 -3.33 -1.72 -3.16
CA ILE A 80 -2.54 -0.50 -3.31
C ILE A 80 -1.29 -0.79 -4.15
N VAL A 81 -0.86 0.18 -4.94
CA VAL A 81 0.39 0.12 -5.72
C VAL A 81 1.31 1.24 -5.26
N TYR A 82 2.53 0.90 -4.89
CA TYR A 82 3.55 1.84 -4.49
C TYR A 82 4.56 2.08 -5.59
N ALA A 83 4.71 3.36 -5.97
CA ALA A 83 5.80 3.80 -6.84
C ALA A 83 7.02 4.13 -5.99
N SER A 84 8.14 3.46 -6.22
CA SER A 84 9.41 3.70 -5.53
C SER A 84 9.86 5.15 -5.66
N ALA A 85 10.36 5.75 -4.58
CA ALA A 85 10.92 7.10 -4.57
C ALA A 85 12.36 7.18 -5.12
N SER A 86 12.95 6.03 -5.51
CA SER A 86 14.31 6.03 -6.08
C SER A 86 14.38 6.90 -7.32
N GLN A 87 15.36 7.80 -7.34
CA GLN A 87 15.65 8.71 -8.43
C GLN A 87 17.15 8.75 -8.70
N ASP A 88 17.52 8.63 -9.95
CA ASP A 88 18.88 8.83 -10.46
C ASP A 88 18.81 9.23 -11.94
N LYS A 89 19.82 9.98 -12.40
CA LYS A 89 19.86 10.53 -13.76
C LYS A 89 19.85 9.47 -14.87
N ARG A 90 20.23 8.24 -14.57
CA ARG A 90 20.49 7.20 -15.58
C ARG A 90 19.34 6.19 -15.70
N LYS A 91 18.91 5.61 -14.58
CA LYS A 91 17.92 4.52 -14.56
C LYS A 91 16.55 4.93 -14.05
N ASN A 92 16.49 6.02 -13.27
CA ASN A 92 15.26 6.50 -12.64
C ASN A 92 15.17 8.04 -12.76
N PRO A 93 15.09 8.61 -13.98
CA PRO A 93 15.14 10.06 -14.20
C PRO A 93 13.92 10.80 -13.64
N LEU A 94 12.74 10.15 -13.57
CA LEU A 94 11.51 10.78 -13.09
C LEU A 94 11.46 10.77 -11.57
N ASP A 95 11.08 11.90 -10.98
CA ASP A 95 10.72 11.98 -9.56
C ASP A 95 9.43 11.20 -9.26
N VAL A 96 9.21 10.90 -7.99
CA VAL A 96 8.09 10.04 -7.57
C VAL A 96 6.74 10.67 -7.82
N ASN A 97 6.58 11.99 -7.70
CA ASN A 97 5.31 12.68 -7.89
C ASN A 97 4.90 12.66 -9.37
N THR A 98 5.86 12.91 -10.25
CA THR A 98 5.66 12.80 -11.69
C THR A 98 5.26 11.38 -12.08
N LYS A 99 5.94 10.36 -11.56
CA LYS A 99 5.56 8.95 -11.79
C LYS A 99 4.13 8.66 -11.36
N VAL A 100 3.78 9.01 -10.14
CA VAL A 100 2.43 8.79 -9.58
C VAL A 100 1.37 9.52 -10.39
N LYS A 101 1.64 10.74 -10.86
CA LYS A 101 0.73 11.50 -11.73
C LYS A 101 0.42 10.76 -13.02
N PHE A 102 1.47 10.25 -13.71
CA PHE A 102 1.29 9.48 -14.94
C PHE A 102 0.60 8.13 -14.67
N MET A 103 1.02 7.41 -13.64
CA MET A 103 0.42 6.13 -13.28
C MET A 103 -1.08 6.25 -12.98
N LYS A 104 -1.50 7.28 -12.25
CA LYS A 104 -2.93 7.53 -11.97
C LYS A 104 -3.74 7.79 -13.25
N LYS A 105 -3.14 8.46 -14.24
CA LYS A 105 -3.78 8.67 -15.55
C LYS A 105 -3.87 7.38 -16.37
N MET A 106 -2.79 6.58 -16.38
CA MET A 106 -2.73 5.35 -17.15
C MET A 106 -3.55 4.21 -16.51
N PHE A 107 -3.62 4.16 -15.18
CA PHE A 107 -4.23 3.07 -14.42
C PHE A 107 -5.26 3.59 -13.39
N PRO A 108 -6.35 4.23 -13.83
CA PRO A 108 -7.28 4.93 -12.95
C PRO A 108 -8.03 4.03 -11.96
N ARG A 109 -8.07 2.72 -12.22
CA ARG A 109 -8.71 1.73 -11.33
C ARG A 109 -7.83 1.29 -10.17
N ASN A 110 -6.53 1.58 -10.20
CA ASN A 110 -5.60 1.21 -9.15
C ASN A 110 -5.46 2.34 -8.12
N LYS A 111 -5.42 1.98 -6.84
CA LYS A 111 -4.99 2.91 -5.80
C LYS A 111 -3.48 3.03 -5.86
N ILE A 112 -2.97 4.20 -6.25
CA ILE A 112 -1.54 4.43 -6.48
C ILE A 112 -1.01 5.48 -5.52
N GLN A 113 0.10 5.17 -4.87
CA GLN A 113 0.76 6.02 -3.87
C GLN A 113 2.27 6.08 -4.10
N ALA A 114 2.87 7.23 -3.76
CA ALA A 114 4.31 7.34 -3.67
C ALA A 114 4.85 6.54 -2.48
N ALA A 115 5.91 5.80 -2.69
CA ALA A 115 6.67 5.24 -1.58
C ALA A 115 7.44 6.36 -0.87
N GLY A 116 7.38 6.39 0.47
CA GLY A 116 8.03 7.43 1.26
C GLY A 116 7.77 7.27 2.75
N GLY A 117 8.39 8.11 3.58
CA GLY A 117 8.25 8.00 5.02
C GLY A 117 8.65 6.62 5.55
N THR A 118 7.71 5.91 6.16
CA THR A 118 7.88 4.54 6.69
C THR A 118 7.56 3.44 5.66
N GLN A 119 7.40 3.76 4.37
CA GLN A 119 6.98 2.84 3.30
C GLN A 119 7.89 3.00 2.06
N ARG A 120 9.21 3.05 2.25
CA ARG A 120 10.20 3.26 1.17
C ARG A 120 10.51 1.99 0.40
N THR A 121 10.44 0.85 1.06
CA THR A 121 10.76 -0.47 0.54
C THR A 121 9.60 -1.41 0.73
N PHE A 122 9.58 -2.54 0.01
CA PHE A 122 8.52 -3.52 0.20
C PHE A 122 8.51 -4.11 1.63
N MET A 123 9.67 -4.22 2.28
CA MET A 123 9.77 -4.68 3.67
C MET A 123 9.15 -3.68 4.65
N GLU A 124 9.39 -2.39 4.46
CA GLU A 124 8.78 -1.34 5.28
C GLU A 124 7.26 -1.26 5.04
N ILE A 125 6.79 -1.52 3.82
CA ILE A 125 5.37 -1.66 3.52
C ILE A 125 4.76 -2.82 4.30
N LEU A 126 5.42 -3.99 4.32
CA LEU A 126 4.97 -5.12 5.13
C LEU A 126 4.93 -4.77 6.62
N LYS A 127 5.97 -4.14 7.17
CA LYS A 127 5.97 -3.70 8.57
C LYS A 127 4.83 -2.72 8.87
N PHE A 128 4.58 -1.78 7.98
CA PHE A 128 3.53 -0.77 8.17
C PHE A 128 2.13 -1.39 8.26
N TYR A 129 1.86 -2.40 7.42
CA TYR A 129 0.55 -3.03 7.35
C TYR A 129 0.35 -4.23 8.27
N ASP A 130 1.38 -4.68 8.98
CA ASP A 130 1.34 -5.87 9.85
C ASP A 130 0.19 -5.89 10.85
N LYS A 131 -0.13 -4.72 11.44
CA LYS A 131 -1.21 -4.62 12.43
C LYS A 131 -2.59 -4.41 11.82
N MET A 132 -2.67 -4.15 10.50
CA MET A 132 -3.92 -3.83 9.82
C MET A 132 -4.48 -5.02 9.03
N TYR A 133 -3.62 -5.93 8.58
CA TYR A 133 -4.00 -7.05 7.73
C TYR A 133 -3.40 -8.35 8.24
N GLY A 134 -4.19 -9.42 8.21
CA GLY A 134 -3.72 -10.75 8.58
C GLY A 134 -3.05 -11.50 7.43
N GLU A 135 -3.43 -11.20 6.21
CA GLU A 135 -2.91 -11.85 5.01
C GLU A 135 -2.49 -10.80 3.97
N VAL A 136 -1.40 -11.07 3.28
CA VAL A 136 -0.87 -10.20 2.24
C VAL A 136 -0.52 -10.99 0.98
N ILE A 137 -0.87 -10.43 -0.17
CA ILE A 137 -0.41 -10.92 -1.47
C ILE A 137 0.32 -9.79 -2.18
N MET A 138 1.61 -9.94 -2.40
CA MET A 138 2.39 -9.05 -3.24
C MET A 138 2.30 -9.51 -4.69
N VAL A 139 1.97 -8.61 -5.60
CA VAL A 139 2.02 -8.90 -7.05
C VAL A 139 3.33 -8.37 -7.62
N ALA A 140 4.09 -9.24 -8.27
CA ALA A 140 5.39 -8.92 -8.84
C ALA A 140 5.58 -9.56 -10.23
N GLY A 141 6.58 -9.12 -10.96
CA GLY A 141 7.01 -9.80 -12.19
C GLY A 141 7.54 -11.21 -11.89
N SER A 142 7.37 -12.15 -12.83
CA SER A 142 7.77 -13.54 -12.66
C SER A 142 9.23 -13.73 -12.26
N ASP A 143 10.11 -12.86 -12.76
CA ASP A 143 11.55 -12.82 -12.46
C ASP A 143 11.90 -12.50 -11.00
N ARG A 144 10.97 -11.96 -10.22
CA ARG A 144 11.21 -11.47 -8.85
C ARG A 144 10.49 -12.27 -7.76
N ILE A 145 9.62 -13.21 -8.13
CA ILE A 145 8.76 -13.92 -7.18
C ILE A 145 9.59 -14.66 -6.12
N SER A 146 10.55 -15.46 -6.55
CA SER A 146 11.36 -16.30 -5.65
C SER A 146 12.18 -15.43 -4.67
N GLU A 147 12.76 -14.33 -5.16
CA GLU A 147 13.52 -13.40 -4.33
C GLU A 147 12.62 -12.76 -3.25
N PHE A 148 11.49 -12.19 -3.66
CA PHE A 148 10.58 -11.53 -2.73
C PHE A 148 9.91 -12.49 -1.75
N GLN A 149 9.55 -13.72 -2.20
CA GLN A 149 8.96 -14.72 -1.32
C GLN A 149 9.96 -15.15 -0.24
N LYS A 150 11.18 -15.51 -0.63
CA LYS A 150 12.23 -15.89 0.33
C LYS A 150 12.49 -14.79 1.35
N LEU A 151 12.51 -13.54 0.89
CA LEU A 151 12.78 -12.41 1.77
C LEU A 151 11.59 -12.14 2.70
N ALA A 152 10.37 -12.23 2.22
CA ALA A 152 9.17 -12.09 3.02
C ALA A 152 9.08 -13.18 4.11
N ASP A 153 9.33 -14.44 3.76
CA ASP A 153 9.28 -15.58 4.69
C ASP A 153 10.38 -15.48 5.76
N LYS A 154 11.59 -15.06 5.38
CA LYS A 154 12.72 -14.91 6.30
C LYS A 154 12.42 -13.97 7.47
N TYR A 155 11.62 -12.93 7.24
CA TYR A 155 11.34 -11.91 8.24
C TYR A 155 9.94 -12.03 8.86
N ASN A 156 9.09 -12.93 8.36
CA ASN A 156 7.79 -13.22 9.00
C ASN A 156 8.04 -13.92 10.36
N GLY A 157 7.38 -13.46 11.38
CA GLY A 157 7.61 -13.85 12.78
C GLY A 157 8.79 -13.13 13.47
N LYS A 158 9.50 -12.22 12.77
CA LYS A 158 10.61 -11.42 13.32
C LYS A 158 10.33 -9.92 13.26
N GLU A 159 10.04 -9.42 12.08
CA GLU A 159 9.84 -8.00 11.79
C GLU A 159 8.36 -7.64 11.60
N TYR A 160 7.53 -8.60 11.27
CA TYR A 160 6.08 -8.57 11.13
C TYR A 160 5.53 -9.99 11.34
N ASN A 161 4.21 -10.12 11.54
CA ASN A 161 3.58 -11.38 11.89
C ASN A 161 2.27 -11.60 11.14
N TYR A 162 2.36 -11.89 9.86
CA TYR A 162 1.21 -12.24 9.02
C TYR A 162 0.86 -13.72 9.13
N LYS A 163 -0.43 -14.06 9.05
CA LYS A 163 -0.92 -15.44 8.90
C LYS A 163 -0.42 -16.06 7.59
N SER A 164 -0.37 -15.24 6.53
CA SER A 164 0.08 -15.67 5.21
C SER A 164 0.65 -14.49 4.43
N ILE A 165 1.82 -14.69 3.84
CA ILE A 165 2.39 -13.79 2.83
C ILE A 165 2.62 -14.60 1.58
N LYS A 166 2.10 -14.12 0.44
CA LYS A 166 2.30 -14.77 -0.86
C LYS A 166 2.78 -13.75 -1.87
N VAL A 167 3.67 -14.17 -2.75
CA VAL A 167 4.07 -13.38 -3.91
C VAL A 167 3.45 -14.01 -5.16
N ALA A 168 2.52 -13.30 -5.79
CA ALA A 168 1.82 -13.73 -7.00
C ALA A 168 2.48 -13.16 -8.25
N SER A 169 2.53 -13.95 -9.32
CA SER A 169 3.03 -13.51 -10.60
C SER A 169 2.03 -12.62 -11.33
N SER A 170 2.51 -11.53 -11.90
CA SER A 170 1.75 -10.76 -12.90
C SER A 170 1.81 -11.35 -14.31
N GLY A 171 2.33 -12.56 -14.44
CA GLY A 171 2.63 -13.20 -15.72
C GLY A 171 4.05 -12.92 -16.23
N GLU A 172 4.46 -13.67 -17.21
CA GLU A 172 5.76 -13.48 -17.87
C GLU A 172 5.76 -12.17 -18.66
N ARG A 173 6.89 -11.48 -18.60
CA ARG A 173 7.20 -10.45 -19.58
C ARG A 173 7.61 -11.15 -20.86
N ASP A 174 7.00 -10.77 -21.94
CA ASP A 174 7.51 -11.07 -23.27
C ASP A 174 8.43 -9.90 -23.67
N PRO A 175 9.77 -10.03 -23.53
CA PRO A 175 10.70 -8.97 -23.88
C PRO A 175 10.77 -8.76 -25.41
N ASP A 176 10.35 -9.77 -26.18
CA ASP A 176 10.41 -9.79 -27.62
C ASP A 176 9.06 -9.44 -28.26
N ALA A 177 8.03 -9.13 -27.46
CA ALA A 177 6.75 -8.67 -27.98
C ALA A 177 6.95 -7.38 -28.79
N GLU A 178 6.53 -7.43 -30.05
CA GLU A 178 6.59 -6.28 -30.93
C GLU A 178 5.55 -5.21 -30.53
N GLY A 179 5.88 -3.95 -30.83
CA GLY A 179 4.99 -2.82 -30.61
C GLY A 179 4.82 -2.37 -29.17
N VAL A 180 3.63 -1.84 -28.87
CA VAL A 180 3.33 -1.17 -27.60
C VAL A 180 3.38 -2.11 -26.39
N THR A 181 3.06 -3.40 -26.58
CA THR A 181 3.07 -4.40 -25.51
C THR A 181 4.46 -4.80 -25.03
N GLY A 182 5.48 -4.73 -25.92
CA GLY A 182 6.89 -4.97 -25.59
C GLY A 182 7.64 -3.75 -25.06
N MET A 183 6.97 -2.60 -24.93
CA MET A 183 7.61 -1.35 -24.50
C MET A 183 8.05 -1.40 -23.05
N SER A 184 9.34 -1.63 -22.82
CA SER A 184 9.95 -1.58 -21.50
C SER A 184 10.32 -0.14 -21.11
N ALA A 185 10.41 0.12 -19.78
CA ALA A 185 10.91 1.42 -19.31
C ALA A 185 12.33 1.74 -19.76
N SER A 186 13.16 0.72 -19.98
CA SER A 186 14.53 0.89 -20.52
C SER A 186 14.49 1.32 -21.98
N LYS A 187 13.69 0.67 -22.81
CA LYS A 187 13.50 1.01 -24.23
C LYS A 187 12.94 2.43 -24.39
N MET A 188 11.94 2.82 -23.59
CA MET A 188 11.41 4.19 -23.60
C MET A 188 12.48 5.24 -23.22
N ARG A 189 13.31 4.96 -22.23
CA ARG A 189 14.39 5.89 -21.87
C ARG A 189 15.45 6.03 -22.97
N GLU A 190 15.73 4.96 -23.66
CA GLU A 190 16.66 4.95 -24.80
C GLU A 190 16.10 5.75 -25.97
N MET A 191 14.87 5.50 -26.38
CA MET A 191 14.18 6.28 -27.42
C MET A 191 14.13 7.77 -27.07
N ALA A 192 13.77 8.12 -25.83
CA ALA A 192 13.74 9.50 -25.39
C ALA A 192 15.12 10.19 -25.46
N LYS A 193 16.23 9.47 -25.22
CA LYS A 193 17.59 10.01 -25.39
C LYS A 193 17.96 10.28 -26.83
N ASN A 194 17.45 9.46 -27.74
CA ASN A 194 17.73 9.53 -29.15
C ASN A 194 16.75 10.45 -29.91
N ASN A 195 15.80 11.10 -29.20
CA ASN A 195 14.67 11.85 -29.78
C ASN A 195 13.85 11.04 -30.80
N ASP A 196 13.74 9.73 -30.55
CA ASP A 196 13.00 8.79 -31.38
C ASP A 196 11.59 8.63 -30.77
N TYR A 197 10.61 9.30 -31.39
CA TYR A 197 9.21 9.40 -30.89
C TYR A 197 8.22 8.69 -31.82
#